data_bc100f29a1831b58836cc7b1f664ca5d
#
_entry.id   bc100f29a1831b58836cc7b1f664ca5d
#
_cell.length_a   1.000
_cell.length_b   1.000
_cell.length_c   1.000
_cell.angle_alpha   90.00
_cell.angle_beta   90.00
_cell.angle_gamma   90.00
#
_symmetry.space_group_name_H-M   'P 1'
#
loop_
_entity.id
_entity.type
_entity.pdbx_description
1 polymer ?
#
loop_
_entity_poly.entity_id
_entity_poly.type
_entity_poly.pdbx_seq_one_letter_code
_entity_poly.pdbx_strand_id
1 'polypeptide(L)'
;MIFLALGATEAIGASSHFLKIEDTGIILDAGADPEQDGPASIPEFDLIRKNPGWYVDHAIITHAHHDHMGALPLLIKSFPHVLVHMTRATRDLADLLLPASARLQRRKLKEGSAAFDPLFSEEELEAYSYLYMTHELEEEFDLSGVRSRVPVKGMFYNAGHVLGAAGVLLSSANGSRVFYTSDTSLRPQAIIPGGDYPDEPVDVLILESTLGADEEAE
;
A
#
# COMPACT_ATOMS: atom_id res chain seq x y z
N MET A 1 -9.75 -15.17 -8.56
CA MET A 1 -9.39 -13.83 -8.03
C MET A 1 -10.38 -13.40 -6.96
N ILE A 2 -9.93 -12.79 -5.85
CA ILE A 2 -10.75 -12.19 -4.79
C ILE A 2 -10.22 -10.79 -4.53
N PHE A 3 -11.11 -9.80 -4.44
CA PHE A 3 -10.79 -8.44 -4.02
C PHE A 3 -11.63 -8.08 -2.79
N LEU A 4 -11.00 -7.52 -1.76
CA LEU A 4 -11.65 -7.07 -0.54
C LEU A 4 -11.05 -5.73 -0.11
N ALA A 5 -11.85 -4.69 -0.02
CA ALA A 5 -11.45 -3.45 0.60
C ALA A 5 -11.40 -3.61 2.13
N LEU A 6 -10.30 -3.18 2.74
CA LEU A 6 -10.06 -3.23 4.18
C LEU A 6 -10.19 -1.84 4.83
N GLY A 7 -10.16 -0.80 4.02
CA GLY A 7 -10.34 0.60 4.39
C GLY A 7 -10.60 1.43 3.15
N ALA A 8 -10.82 2.74 3.31
CA ALA A 8 -11.06 3.71 2.23
C ALA A 8 -12.24 3.35 1.29
N THR A 9 -13.33 2.77 1.82
CA THR A 9 -14.47 2.32 1.00
C THR A 9 -15.50 3.41 0.75
N GLU A 10 -15.66 4.34 1.69
CA GLU A 10 -16.66 5.41 1.65
C GLU A 10 -16.09 6.78 2.04
N ALA A 11 -14.79 6.83 2.34
CA ALA A 11 -14.08 8.03 2.76
C ALA A 11 -12.63 8.00 2.29
N ILE A 12 -11.95 9.14 2.29
CA ILE A 12 -10.51 9.25 2.07
C ILE A 12 -9.81 8.85 3.37
N GLY A 13 -8.76 8.05 3.27
CA GLY A 13 -7.96 7.60 4.41
C GLY A 13 -7.97 6.08 4.59
N ALA A 14 -6.97 5.56 5.29
CA ALA A 14 -6.78 4.13 5.54
C ALA A 14 -6.84 3.26 4.28
N SER A 15 -6.29 3.74 3.16
CA SER A 15 -6.30 3.01 1.89
C SER A 15 -5.61 1.65 2.07
N SER A 16 -6.36 0.58 1.89
CA SER A 16 -5.84 -0.78 1.98
C SER A 16 -6.82 -1.77 1.35
N HIS A 17 -6.29 -2.62 0.47
CA HIS A 17 -7.10 -3.63 -0.20
C HIS A 17 -6.38 -4.97 -0.20
N PHE A 18 -7.12 -6.03 0.07
CA PHE A 18 -6.62 -7.39 -0.09
C PHE A 18 -7.01 -7.91 -1.46
N LEU A 19 -6.01 -8.37 -2.21
CA LEU A 19 -6.19 -9.01 -3.50
C LEU A 19 -5.61 -10.43 -3.44
N LYS A 20 -6.42 -11.42 -3.78
CA LYS A 20 -5.95 -12.79 -3.99
C LYS A 20 -5.97 -13.11 -5.47
N ILE A 21 -4.79 -13.33 -6.04
CA ILE A 21 -4.59 -13.81 -7.41
C ILE A 21 -4.05 -15.23 -7.29
N GLU A 22 -4.74 -16.20 -7.90
CA GLU A 22 -4.45 -17.63 -7.73
C GLU A 22 -4.38 -17.99 -6.23
N ASP A 23 -3.23 -18.51 -5.78
CA ASP A 23 -2.99 -18.83 -4.37
C ASP A 23 -2.14 -17.78 -3.64
N THR A 24 -1.82 -16.65 -4.29
CA THR A 24 -1.03 -15.55 -3.71
C THR A 24 -1.94 -14.48 -3.14
N GLY A 25 -1.72 -14.10 -1.89
CA GLY A 25 -2.39 -12.99 -1.22
C GLY A 25 -1.52 -11.74 -1.17
N ILE A 26 -2.05 -10.63 -1.65
CA ILE A 26 -1.35 -9.35 -1.78
C ILE A 26 -2.17 -8.26 -1.09
N ILE A 27 -1.53 -7.45 -0.27
CA ILE A 27 -2.10 -6.18 0.22
C ILE A 27 -1.65 -5.06 -0.70
N LEU A 28 -2.59 -4.26 -1.15
CA LEU A 28 -2.38 -3.02 -1.89
C LEU A 28 -2.59 -1.87 -0.91
N ASP A 29 -1.51 -1.22 -0.54
CA ASP A 29 -1.38 -0.18 0.48
C ASP A 29 -1.77 -0.62 1.91
N ALA A 30 -1.26 0.11 2.89
CA ALA A 30 -1.51 -0.07 4.31
C ALA A 30 -1.60 1.32 4.98
N GLY A 31 -2.61 2.06 4.60
CA GLY A 31 -2.82 3.43 5.05
C GLY A 31 -3.37 3.54 6.46
N ALA A 32 -3.24 4.72 7.04
CA ALA A 32 -3.95 5.09 8.25
C ALA A 32 -4.85 6.30 7.97
N ASP A 33 -6.02 6.33 8.60
CA ASP A 33 -6.93 7.45 8.49
C ASP A 33 -6.37 8.65 9.26
N PRO A 34 -6.11 9.78 8.60
CA PRO A 34 -5.55 10.97 9.25
C PRO A 34 -6.54 11.68 10.17
N GLU A 35 -7.84 11.44 10.04
CA GLU A 35 -8.90 12.03 10.87
C GLU A 35 -9.20 11.23 12.13
N GLN A 36 -8.66 10.01 12.23
CA GLN A 36 -8.86 9.13 13.38
C GLN A 36 -7.56 8.94 14.17
N ASP A 37 -7.68 8.65 15.45
CA ASP A 37 -6.53 8.31 16.31
C ASP A 37 -6.62 6.87 16.82
N GLY A 38 -5.46 6.27 17.08
CA GLY A 38 -5.35 4.94 17.64
C GLY A 38 -5.92 3.82 16.76
N PRO A 39 -6.52 2.77 17.33
CA PRO A 39 -6.99 1.60 16.56
C PRO A 39 -8.06 1.90 15.50
N ALA A 40 -8.79 3.02 15.64
CA ALA A 40 -9.81 3.40 14.66
C ALA A 40 -9.21 3.91 13.34
N SER A 41 -7.92 4.30 13.34
CA SER A 41 -7.25 4.81 12.14
C SER A 41 -6.72 3.72 11.21
N ILE A 42 -6.77 2.45 11.59
CA ILE A 42 -6.14 1.36 10.83
C ILE A 42 -7.14 0.53 10.04
N PRO A 43 -6.72 -0.05 8.89
CA PRO A 43 -7.57 -0.96 8.12
C PRO A 43 -7.97 -2.22 8.90
N GLU A 44 -9.10 -2.84 8.51
CA GLU A 44 -9.63 -4.04 9.13
C GLU A 44 -8.88 -5.33 8.72
N PHE A 45 -7.60 -5.44 9.05
CA PHE A 45 -6.77 -6.61 8.72
C PHE A 45 -7.33 -7.94 9.27
N ASP A 46 -8.12 -7.89 10.34
CA ASP A 46 -8.77 -9.06 10.93
C ASP A 46 -9.79 -9.73 10.01
N LEU A 47 -10.32 -9.02 9.01
CA LEU A 47 -11.20 -9.63 8.00
C LEU A 47 -10.50 -10.74 7.23
N ILE A 48 -9.20 -10.59 6.96
CA ILE A 48 -8.41 -11.64 6.29
C ILE A 48 -8.25 -12.84 7.21
N ARG A 49 -7.92 -12.62 8.49
CA ARG A 49 -7.70 -13.69 9.48
C ARG A 49 -8.93 -14.53 9.75
N LYS A 50 -10.13 -13.95 9.61
CA LYS A 50 -11.41 -14.64 9.79
C LYS A 50 -11.75 -15.59 8.64
N ASN A 51 -11.03 -15.51 7.52
CA ASN A 51 -11.26 -16.33 6.34
C ASN A 51 -10.22 -17.46 6.25
N PRO A 52 -10.57 -18.70 6.56
CA PRO A 52 -9.65 -19.84 6.44
C PRO A 52 -9.15 -19.98 4.98
N GLY A 53 -7.83 -20.09 4.82
CA GLY A 53 -7.22 -20.22 3.49
C GLY A 53 -6.86 -18.90 2.81
N TRP A 54 -7.08 -17.76 3.47
CA TRP A 54 -6.52 -16.49 3.02
C TRP A 54 -5.20 -16.24 3.75
N TYR A 55 -4.18 -15.89 2.98
CA TYR A 55 -2.83 -15.60 3.47
C TYR A 55 -2.38 -14.28 2.86
N VAL A 56 -1.51 -13.56 3.54
CA VAL A 56 -0.83 -12.39 3.02
C VAL A 56 0.62 -12.77 2.80
N ASP A 57 1.01 -12.89 1.55
CA ASP A 57 2.39 -13.19 1.15
C ASP A 57 3.17 -11.91 0.92
N HIS A 58 2.52 -10.90 0.30
CA HIS A 58 3.14 -9.66 -0.12
C HIS A 58 2.28 -8.45 0.23
N ALA A 59 2.94 -7.30 0.40
CA ALA A 59 2.32 -5.99 0.43
C ALA A 59 2.99 -5.09 -0.60
N ILE A 60 2.20 -4.33 -1.33
CA ILE A 60 2.65 -3.28 -2.24
C ILE A 60 2.35 -1.95 -1.58
N ILE A 61 3.37 -1.13 -1.36
CA ILE A 61 3.20 0.24 -0.90
C ILE A 61 3.48 1.16 -2.08
N THR A 62 2.43 1.80 -2.56
CA THR A 62 2.46 2.57 -3.79
C THR A 62 3.17 3.89 -3.63
N HIS A 63 3.01 4.55 -2.48
CA HIS A 63 3.69 5.80 -2.15
C HIS A 63 3.67 6.09 -0.64
N ALA A 64 4.36 7.17 -0.23
CA ALA A 64 4.66 7.43 1.16
C ALA A 64 3.65 8.34 1.91
N HIS A 65 2.47 8.62 1.36
CA HIS A 65 1.44 9.34 2.10
C HIS A 65 0.90 8.51 3.26
N HIS A 66 0.47 9.19 4.31
CA HIS A 66 0.03 8.56 5.55
C HIS A 66 -1.18 7.63 5.36
N ASP A 67 -2.11 8.04 4.52
CA ASP A 67 -3.32 7.31 4.17
C ASP A 67 -3.07 6.10 3.24
N HIS A 68 -1.82 5.89 2.79
CA HIS A 68 -1.37 4.73 2.02
C HIS A 68 -0.31 3.88 2.72
N MET A 69 0.45 4.47 3.69
CA MET A 69 1.56 3.78 4.35
C MET A 69 1.48 3.79 5.88
N GLY A 70 0.65 4.64 6.47
CA GLY A 70 0.67 4.94 7.91
C GLY A 70 0.43 3.74 8.83
N ALA A 71 -0.26 2.71 8.35
CA ALA A 71 -0.52 1.46 9.08
C ALA A 71 0.41 0.30 8.67
N LEU A 72 1.44 0.53 7.83
CA LEU A 72 2.38 -0.52 7.41
C LEU A 72 3.01 -1.29 8.60
N PRO A 73 3.45 -0.65 9.69
CA PRO A 73 4.00 -1.39 10.83
C PRO A 73 2.98 -2.34 11.47
N LEU A 74 1.69 -1.99 11.45
CA LEU A 74 0.61 -2.81 12.00
C LEU A 74 0.24 -3.96 11.07
N LEU A 75 0.34 -3.75 9.76
CA LEU A 75 0.24 -4.81 8.77
C LEU A 75 1.31 -5.87 9.04
N ILE A 76 2.56 -5.48 9.23
CA ILE A 76 3.67 -6.40 9.51
C ILE A 76 3.46 -7.13 10.85
N LYS A 77 3.01 -6.42 11.89
CA LYS A 77 2.61 -7.09 13.16
C LYS A 77 1.52 -8.15 12.95
N SER A 78 0.59 -7.87 12.05
CA SER A 78 -0.52 -8.76 11.75
C SER A 78 -0.10 -9.96 10.89
N PHE A 79 0.87 -9.77 10.01
CA PHE A 79 1.37 -10.76 9.05
C PHE A 79 2.91 -10.76 9.01
N PRO A 80 3.59 -11.36 10.02
CA PRO A 80 5.05 -11.23 10.19
C PRO A 80 5.91 -11.82 9.06
N HIS A 81 5.30 -12.54 8.13
CA HIS A 81 5.99 -13.15 6.98
C HIS A 81 5.82 -12.34 5.69
N VAL A 82 5.11 -11.23 5.74
CA VAL A 82 4.85 -10.40 4.56
C VAL A 82 6.15 -9.79 4.03
N LEU A 83 6.36 -9.88 2.72
CA LEU A 83 7.39 -9.09 2.04
C LEU A 83 6.75 -7.81 1.50
N VAL A 84 7.39 -6.68 1.73
CA VAL A 84 6.86 -5.36 1.38
C VAL A 84 7.62 -4.81 0.18
N HIS A 85 6.90 -4.51 -0.90
CA HIS A 85 7.43 -4.04 -2.16
C HIS A 85 7.07 -2.57 -2.38
N MET A 86 8.04 -1.78 -2.79
CA MET A 86 7.87 -0.35 -3.07
C MET A 86 8.96 0.16 -4.01
N THR A 87 8.83 1.36 -4.53
CA THR A 87 9.92 2.03 -5.23
C THR A 87 11.02 2.46 -4.26
N ARG A 88 12.22 2.69 -4.77
CA ARG A 88 13.34 3.17 -3.95
C ARG A 88 13.01 4.49 -3.25
N ALA A 89 12.39 5.44 -3.98
CA ALA A 89 12.06 6.75 -3.41
C ALA A 89 10.96 6.64 -2.33
N THR A 90 9.95 5.78 -2.52
CA THR A 90 8.95 5.48 -1.48
C THR A 90 9.62 4.91 -0.23
N ARG A 91 10.61 4.03 -0.39
CA ARG A 91 11.40 3.48 0.73
C ARG A 91 12.16 4.55 1.48
N ASP A 92 12.87 5.42 0.77
CA ASP A 92 13.66 6.47 1.40
C ASP A 92 12.75 7.46 2.17
N LEU A 93 11.55 7.74 1.66
CA LEU A 93 10.52 8.53 2.36
C LEU A 93 9.92 7.78 3.55
N ALA A 94 9.68 6.48 3.45
CA ALA A 94 9.17 5.65 4.55
C ALA A 94 10.14 5.67 5.75
N ASP A 95 11.43 5.57 5.50
CA ASP A 95 12.48 5.61 6.53
C ASP A 95 12.56 6.98 7.25
N LEU A 96 11.99 8.04 6.67
CA LEU A 96 11.86 9.35 7.31
C LEU A 96 10.51 9.55 8.02
N LEU A 97 9.42 9.20 7.35
CA LEU A 97 8.06 9.56 7.75
C LEU A 97 7.50 8.64 8.84
N LEU A 98 7.76 7.32 8.77
CA LEU A 98 7.28 6.40 9.80
C LEU A 98 7.89 6.66 11.18
N PRO A 99 9.22 6.86 11.34
CA PRO A 99 9.79 7.27 12.63
C PRO A 99 9.28 8.63 13.10
N ALA A 100 9.05 9.58 12.20
CA ALA A 100 8.45 10.87 12.56
C ALA A 100 7.04 10.72 13.11
N SER A 101 6.22 9.84 12.50
CA SER A 101 4.89 9.48 13.00
C SER A 101 4.94 8.85 14.39
N ALA A 102 5.84 7.89 14.63
CA ALA A 102 6.03 7.26 15.94
C ALA A 102 6.38 8.30 17.02
N ARG A 103 7.31 9.23 16.71
CA ARG A 103 7.67 10.33 17.61
C ARG A 103 6.50 11.27 17.88
N LEU A 104 5.71 11.59 16.87
CA LEU A 104 4.52 12.43 17.00
C LEU A 104 3.48 11.80 17.92
N GLN A 105 3.16 10.51 17.71
CA GLN A 105 2.23 9.76 18.56
C GLN A 105 2.69 9.74 20.03
N ARG A 106 3.98 9.47 20.28
CA ARG A 106 4.57 9.49 21.63
C ARG A 106 4.51 10.88 22.27
N ARG A 107 4.72 11.93 21.48
CA ARG A 107 4.59 13.32 21.96
C ARG A 107 3.15 13.66 22.32
N LYS A 108 2.19 13.35 21.46
CA LYS A 108 0.75 13.56 21.71
C LYS A 108 0.32 12.88 23.01
N LEU A 109 0.76 11.64 23.26
CA LEU A 109 0.47 10.93 24.52
C LEU A 109 1.06 11.65 25.75
N LYS A 110 2.33 12.08 25.69
CA LYS A 110 2.98 12.80 26.79
C LYS A 110 2.32 14.16 27.10
N GLU A 111 1.81 14.84 26.08
CA GLU A 111 1.11 16.10 26.20
C GLU A 111 -0.36 15.93 26.64
N GLY A 112 -0.84 14.68 26.78
CA GLY A 112 -2.23 14.38 27.14
C GLY A 112 -3.23 14.70 26.03
N SER A 113 -2.76 14.85 24.79
CA SER A 113 -3.59 15.13 23.61
C SER A 113 -3.97 13.87 22.82
N ALA A 114 -3.49 12.70 23.22
CA ALA A 114 -3.88 11.40 22.67
C ALA A 114 -4.46 10.51 23.76
N ALA A 115 -5.51 9.75 23.41
CA ALA A 115 -6.18 8.78 24.30
C ALA A 115 -5.57 7.38 24.22
N PHE A 116 -4.66 7.13 23.27
CA PHE A 116 -4.11 5.80 22.97
C PHE A 116 -2.59 5.82 23.02
N ASP A 117 -2.01 4.67 23.39
CA ASP A 117 -0.58 4.44 23.25
C ASP A 117 -0.17 4.50 21.75
N PRO A 118 1.10 4.86 21.46
CA PRO A 118 1.62 4.81 20.11
C PRO A 118 1.41 3.42 19.49
N LEU A 119 0.92 3.39 18.26
CA LEU A 119 0.60 2.16 17.54
C LEU A 119 1.86 1.34 17.22
N PHE A 120 3.01 2.00 17.10
CA PHE A 120 4.31 1.39 16.85
C PHE A 120 5.45 2.27 17.37
N SER A 121 6.62 1.68 17.58
CA SER A 121 7.83 2.35 18.02
C SER A 121 8.88 2.46 16.93
N GLU A 122 9.92 3.30 17.15
CA GLU A 122 11.06 3.43 16.24
C GLU A 122 11.88 2.13 16.19
N GLU A 123 12.00 1.42 17.32
CA GLU A 123 12.71 0.14 17.42
C GLU A 123 12.01 -0.96 16.60
N GLU A 124 10.67 -0.98 16.57
CA GLU A 124 9.90 -1.89 15.72
C GLU A 124 10.12 -1.59 14.24
N LEU A 125 10.16 -0.31 13.85
CA LEU A 125 10.43 0.10 12.47
C LEU A 125 11.81 -0.36 11.99
N GLU A 126 12.83 -0.22 12.82
CA GLU A 126 14.18 -0.70 12.51
C GLU A 126 14.18 -2.22 12.31
N ALA A 127 13.47 -2.96 13.18
CA ALA A 127 13.32 -4.41 13.06
C ALA A 127 12.58 -4.85 11.80
N TYR A 128 11.64 -4.04 11.26
CA TYR A 128 10.86 -4.39 10.07
C TYR A 128 11.55 -4.03 8.76
N SER A 129 12.57 -3.20 8.79
CA SER A 129 13.22 -2.65 7.59
C SER A 129 13.80 -3.70 6.65
N TYR A 130 14.16 -4.90 7.14
CA TYR A 130 14.67 -6.01 6.33
C TYR A 130 13.59 -6.68 5.45
N LEU A 131 12.31 -6.44 5.73
CA LEU A 131 11.20 -6.96 4.94
C LEU A 131 10.93 -6.12 3.68
N TYR A 132 11.55 -4.94 3.56
CA TYR A 132 11.29 -4.00 2.48
C TYR A 132 12.17 -4.31 1.27
N MET A 133 11.52 -4.61 0.16
CA MET A 133 12.12 -4.87 -1.15
C MET A 133 11.87 -3.67 -2.05
N THR A 134 12.92 -3.15 -2.68
CA THR A 134 12.79 -2.01 -3.61
C THR A 134 12.94 -2.48 -5.05
N HIS A 135 12.14 -1.88 -5.94
CA HIS A 135 12.13 -2.20 -7.36
C HIS A 135 12.17 -0.90 -8.18
N GLU A 136 12.76 -1.00 -9.36
CA GLU A 136 12.72 0.07 -10.36
C GLU A 136 11.39 0.05 -11.11
N LEU A 137 11.04 1.19 -11.73
CA LEU A 137 9.88 1.27 -12.61
C LEU A 137 10.12 0.40 -13.86
N GLU A 138 9.06 -0.18 -14.38
CA GLU A 138 9.05 -1.00 -15.61
C GLU A 138 9.93 -2.26 -15.54
N GLU A 139 10.35 -2.67 -14.33
CA GLU A 139 11.05 -3.94 -14.12
C GLU A 139 10.13 -4.94 -13.42
N GLU A 140 10.08 -6.17 -13.97
CA GLU A 140 9.31 -7.25 -13.37
C GLU A 140 9.98 -7.76 -12.08
N PHE A 141 9.16 -8.01 -11.05
CA PHE A 141 9.59 -8.68 -9.82
C PHE A 141 8.64 -9.81 -9.44
N ASP A 142 9.15 -10.79 -8.72
CA ASP A 142 8.39 -11.96 -8.31
C ASP A 142 7.49 -11.65 -7.09
N LEU A 143 6.23 -12.04 -7.20
CA LEU A 143 5.22 -11.99 -6.15
C LEU A 143 4.60 -13.37 -5.91
N SER A 144 5.30 -14.44 -6.29
CA SER A 144 4.79 -15.79 -6.04
C SER A 144 4.79 -16.07 -4.54
N GLY A 145 3.63 -16.33 -3.98
CA GLY A 145 3.49 -16.73 -2.58
C GLY A 145 4.11 -18.10 -2.31
N VAL A 146 4.49 -18.36 -1.07
CA VAL A 146 5.10 -19.64 -0.65
C VAL A 146 4.25 -20.87 -1.01
N ARG A 147 2.93 -20.68 -1.13
CA ARG A 147 1.95 -21.71 -1.47
C ARG A 147 1.49 -21.65 -2.91
N SER A 148 1.94 -20.63 -3.65
CA SER A 148 1.49 -20.43 -5.01
C SER A 148 1.99 -21.53 -5.94
N ARG A 149 1.06 -22.11 -6.70
CA ARG A 149 1.36 -23.06 -7.77
C ARG A 149 1.54 -22.38 -9.12
N VAL A 150 1.05 -21.16 -9.22
CA VAL A 150 1.08 -20.34 -10.42
C VAL A 150 1.88 -19.08 -10.10
N PRO A 151 2.96 -18.81 -10.85
CA PRO A 151 3.74 -17.59 -10.67
C PRO A 151 2.90 -16.33 -10.83
N VAL A 152 3.12 -15.37 -9.93
CA VAL A 152 2.57 -14.01 -9.99
C VAL A 152 3.73 -13.04 -10.03
N LYS A 153 3.66 -12.04 -10.91
CA LYS A 153 4.67 -11.00 -11.06
C LYS A 153 4.06 -9.64 -10.83
N GLY A 154 4.87 -8.71 -10.35
CA GLY A 154 4.57 -7.29 -10.26
C GLY A 154 5.46 -6.47 -11.18
N MET A 155 4.96 -5.30 -11.60
CA MET A 155 5.72 -4.27 -12.29
C MET A 155 5.18 -2.90 -11.91
N PHE A 156 6.05 -2.00 -11.47
CA PHE A 156 5.67 -0.64 -11.13
C PHE A 156 5.67 0.28 -12.34
N TYR A 157 4.67 1.16 -12.41
CA TYR A 157 4.56 2.26 -13.36
C TYR A 157 4.49 3.58 -12.62
N ASN A 158 5.10 4.64 -13.16
CA ASN A 158 5.02 5.95 -12.53
C ASN A 158 3.57 6.43 -12.41
N ALA A 159 3.12 6.73 -11.19
CA ALA A 159 1.76 7.24 -10.97
C ALA A 159 1.63 8.76 -11.20
N GLY A 160 2.74 9.51 -11.29
CA GLY A 160 2.72 10.95 -11.51
C GLY A 160 2.24 11.79 -10.31
N HIS A 161 1.89 11.15 -9.19
CA HIS A 161 1.26 11.81 -8.03
C HIS A 161 2.29 12.52 -7.14
N VAL A 162 3.20 11.79 -6.51
CA VAL A 162 4.29 12.32 -5.68
C VAL A 162 5.59 11.58 -5.97
N LEU A 163 6.69 12.03 -5.41
CA LEU A 163 8.00 11.38 -5.58
C LEU A 163 7.92 9.92 -5.13
N GLY A 164 8.26 9.00 -6.03
CA GLY A 164 8.23 7.58 -5.81
C GLY A 164 6.87 6.90 -5.96
N ALA A 165 5.79 7.68 -6.17
CA ALA A 165 4.46 7.10 -6.36
C ALA A 165 4.40 6.22 -7.60
N ALA A 166 3.85 5.02 -7.45
CA ALA A 166 3.74 4.05 -8.52
C ALA A 166 2.41 3.30 -8.46
N GLY A 167 1.78 3.15 -9.62
CA GLY A 167 0.79 2.10 -9.85
C GLY A 167 1.49 0.75 -10.03
N VAL A 168 0.77 -0.35 -9.88
CA VAL A 168 1.32 -1.69 -10.03
C VAL A 168 0.49 -2.55 -10.97
N LEU A 169 1.15 -3.14 -11.96
CA LEU A 169 0.61 -4.22 -12.79
C LEU A 169 0.95 -5.55 -12.12
N LEU A 170 -0.08 -6.34 -11.87
CA LEU A 170 0.02 -7.69 -11.33
C LEU A 170 -0.37 -8.68 -12.42
N SER A 171 0.51 -9.63 -12.73
CA SER A 171 0.31 -10.60 -13.82
C SER A 171 0.46 -12.02 -13.30
N SER A 172 -0.54 -12.87 -13.55
CA SER A 172 -0.47 -14.30 -13.31
C SER A 172 0.03 -15.03 -14.55
N ALA A 173 0.80 -16.08 -14.38
CA ALA A 173 1.23 -16.96 -15.49
C ALA A 173 0.04 -17.63 -16.24
N ASN A 174 -1.16 -17.64 -15.65
CA ASN A 174 -2.41 -18.06 -16.31
C ASN A 174 -3.03 -16.96 -17.22
N GLY A 175 -2.39 -15.81 -17.31
CA GLY A 175 -2.79 -14.71 -18.19
C GLY A 175 -3.64 -13.63 -17.53
N SER A 176 -4.09 -13.79 -16.27
CA SER A 176 -4.86 -12.74 -15.58
C SER A 176 -3.99 -11.54 -15.27
N ARG A 177 -4.47 -10.33 -15.58
CA ARG A 177 -3.79 -9.05 -15.34
C ARG A 177 -4.66 -8.09 -14.55
N VAL A 178 -4.11 -7.51 -13.51
CA VAL A 178 -4.75 -6.49 -12.66
C VAL A 178 -3.84 -5.27 -12.61
N PHE A 179 -4.36 -4.09 -12.89
CA PHE A 179 -3.64 -2.85 -12.68
C PHE A 179 -4.30 -2.05 -11.56
N TYR A 180 -3.52 -1.71 -10.55
CA TYR A 180 -3.89 -0.80 -9.47
C TYR A 180 -3.16 0.52 -9.66
N THR A 181 -3.90 1.61 -9.88
CA THR A 181 -3.32 2.91 -10.18
C THR A 181 -2.71 3.57 -8.96
N SER A 182 -3.23 3.26 -7.75
CA SER A 182 -3.05 4.13 -6.58
C SER A 182 -3.53 5.54 -6.87
N ASP A 183 -3.14 6.52 -6.05
CA ASP A 183 -3.31 7.93 -6.37
C ASP A 183 -2.48 8.29 -7.59
N THR A 184 -3.11 8.93 -8.56
CA THR A 184 -2.49 9.13 -9.87
C THR A 184 -2.72 10.52 -10.42
N SER A 185 -1.77 11.04 -11.21
CA SER A 185 -1.90 12.27 -11.96
C SER A 185 -1.33 12.10 -13.37
N LEU A 186 -2.17 12.27 -14.37
CA LEU A 186 -1.73 12.22 -15.77
C LEU A 186 -0.99 13.48 -16.21
N ARG A 187 -1.18 14.59 -15.47
CA ARG A 187 -0.54 15.87 -15.79
C ARG A 187 0.84 15.94 -15.14
N PRO A 188 1.88 16.35 -15.91
CA PRO A 188 3.21 16.54 -15.32
C PRO A 188 3.19 17.70 -14.32
N GLN A 189 3.93 17.54 -13.25
CA GLN A 189 4.23 18.56 -12.25
C GLN A 189 5.61 19.17 -12.53
N ALA A 190 6.04 20.16 -11.72
CA ALA A 190 7.31 20.84 -11.96
C ALA A 190 8.54 19.90 -12.00
N ILE A 191 8.54 18.83 -11.21
CA ILE A 191 9.66 17.88 -11.07
C ILE A 191 9.23 16.41 -11.19
N ILE A 192 7.93 16.14 -11.33
CA ILE A 192 7.39 14.78 -11.45
C ILE A 192 6.70 14.68 -12.81
N PRO A 193 7.09 13.73 -13.67
CA PRO A 193 6.38 13.50 -14.92
C PRO A 193 4.96 13.02 -14.64
N GLY A 194 4.06 13.18 -15.60
CA GLY A 194 2.71 12.62 -15.54
C GLY A 194 2.76 11.09 -15.42
N GLY A 195 1.68 10.52 -14.94
CA GLY A 195 1.54 9.07 -14.78
C GLY A 195 1.71 8.35 -16.11
N ASP A 196 2.34 7.18 -16.03
CA ASP A 196 2.54 6.27 -17.15
C ASP A 196 1.82 4.95 -16.85
N TYR A 197 1.21 4.35 -17.84
CA TYR A 197 0.37 3.17 -17.65
C TYR A 197 0.79 2.07 -18.62
N PRO A 198 0.47 0.79 -18.28
CA PRO A 198 0.77 -0.30 -19.20
C PRO A 198 0.02 -0.12 -20.52
N ASP A 199 0.74 -0.25 -21.63
CA ASP A 199 0.16 -0.23 -22.99
C ASP A 199 -0.69 -1.46 -23.30
N GLU A 200 -0.50 -2.53 -22.52
CA GLU A 200 -1.19 -3.80 -22.73
C GLU A 200 -2.54 -3.84 -22.01
N PRO A 201 -3.55 -4.52 -22.58
CA PRO A 201 -4.84 -4.68 -21.93
C PRO A 201 -4.72 -5.36 -20.56
N VAL A 202 -5.54 -4.91 -19.61
CA VAL A 202 -5.72 -5.51 -18.30
C VAL A 202 -7.13 -6.05 -18.14
N ASP A 203 -7.30 -7.14 -17.37
CA ASP A 203 -8.61 -7.73 -17.12
C ASP A 203 -9.39 -6.96 -16.04
N VAL A 204 -8.64 -6.38 -15.07
CA VAL A 204 -9.19 -5.61 -13.97
C VAL A 204 -8.37 -4.34 -13.77
N LEU A 205 -9.08 -3.22 -13.71
CA LEU A 205 -8.52 -1.92 -13.33
C LEU A 205 -9.08 -1.53 -11.95
N ILE A 206 -8.18 -1.28 -10.99
CA ILE A 206 -8.51 -0.69 -9.70
C ILE A 206 -8.05 0.76 -9.77
N LEU A 207 -9.01 1.68 -9.88
CA LEU A 207 -8.77 3.11 -10.11
C LEU A 207 -9.18 3.90 -8.88
N GLU A 208 -8.36 4.86 -8.49
CA GLU A 208 -8.74 5.87 -7.50
C GLU A 208 -9.90 6.75 -8.03
N SER A 209 -10.64 7.36 -7.11
CA SER A 209 -11.76 8.22 -7.44
C SER A 209 -11.90 9.43 -6.51
N THR A 210 -10.78 9.89 -5.98
CA THR A 210 -10.70 10.98 -4.99
C THR A 210 -11.43 12.24 -5.47
N LEU A 211 -11.29 12.59 -6.74
CA LEU A 211 -11.98 13.71 -7.38
C LEU A 211 -13.11 13.27 -8.32
N GLY A 212 -13.52 12.01 -8.24
CA GLY A 212 -14.47 11.43 -9.20
C GLY A 212 -15.87 12.03 -9.18
N ALA A 213 -16.26 12.74 -8.11
CA ALA A 213 -17.53 13.46 -7.99
C ALA A 213 -17.39 14.96 -8.22
N ASP A 214 -16.20 15.47 -8.46
CA ASP A 214 -15.95 16.90 -8.69
C ASP A 214 -16.09 17.22 -10.19
N GLU A 215 -17.12 17.96 -10.55
CA GLU A 215 -17.37 18.38 -11.94
C GLU A 215 -16.38 19.45 -12.41
N GLU A 216 -15.65 20.11 -11.50
CA GLU A 216 -14.65 21.16 -11.77
C GLU A 216 -13.20 20.64 -11.62
N ALA A 217 -13.00 19.35 -11.34
CA ALA A 217 -11.67 18.77 -11.24
C ALA A 217 -10.94 18.85 -12.60
N GLU A 218 -9.94 19.73 -12.67
CA GLU A 218 -9.15 19.97 -13.88
C GLU A 218 -7.86 19.10 -13.92
#